data_027368f87ec4d340db7490b2553a3402
#
_entry.id   027368f87ec4d340db7490b2553a3402
#
_cell.length_a   1.000
_cell.length_b   1.000
_cell.length_c   1.000
_cell.angle_alpha   90.00
_cell.angle_beta   90.00
_cell.angle_gamma   90.00
#
_symmetry.space_group_name_H-M   'P 1'
#
loop_
_entity.id
_entity.type
_entity.pdbx_description
1 polymer ?
#
loop_
_entity_poly.entity_id
_entity_poly.type
_entity_poly.pdbx_seq_one_letter_code
_entity_poly.pdbx_strand_id
1 'polypeptide(L)'
;LGFDKDSYYVRSGGWHHLFGGDEGSGYWIGCQLIRHFTMQADGREEKTMMFDYILEKYGLACPEEILRLVINEWKGERDKIASMSKDAYELAEQGDSAAAGIFKSAARELAKIVKGVYRNGNFDIPVYVSYSGGVFKAMKYIKETLEEELRDVSCVFTEPCLLPSAGG
;
A
#
# COMPACT_ATOMS: atom_id res chain seq x y z
N LEU A 1 2.24 14.95 -0.10
CA LEU A 1 2.79 16.24 0.32
C LEU A 1 3.29 17.03 -0.90
N GLY A 2 3.26 18.34 -0.81
CA GLY A 2 3.74 19.23 -1.87
C GLY A 2 3.80 20.66 -1.40
N PHE A 3 4.31 21.52 -2.27
CA PHE A 3 4.21 22.95 -2.11
C PHE A 3 3.27 23.47 -3.18
N ASP A 4 2.33 24.32 -2.79
CA ASP A 4 1.43 24.97 -3.74
C ASP A 4 2.10 26.18 -4.43
N LYS A 5 1.38 26.85 -5.34
CA LYS A 5 1.93 27.99 -6.10
C LYS A 5 2.34 29.18 -5.21
N ASP A 6 1.78 29.26 -4.00
CA ASP A 6 2.10 30.29 -3.03
C ASP A 6 3.21 29.85 -2.06
N SER A 7 3.87 28.69 -2.35
CA SER A 7 4.92 28.07 -1.54
C SER A 7 4.46 27.58 -0.16
N TYR A 8 3.15 27.40 0.05
CA TYR A 8 2.65 26.79 1.27
C TYR A 8 2.80 25.27 1.20
N TYR A 9 3.30 24.69 2.30
CA TYR A 9 3.41 23.24 2.45
C TYR A 9 2.03 22.63 2.68
N VAL A 10 1.66 21.73 1.78
CA VAL A 10 0.38 20.99 1.85
C VAL A 10 0.65 19.52 2.07
N ARG A 11 -0.01 18.94 3.05
CA ARG A 11 0.10 17.52 3.39
C ARG A 11 -1.27 16.87 3.47
N SER A 12 -1.35 15.61 3.02
CA SER A 12 -2.46 14.69 3.26
C SER A 12 -1.91 13.31 3.56
N GLY A 13 -2.53 12.59 4.47
CA GLY A 13 -2.05 11.29 4.95
C GLY A 13 -0.79 11.38 5.83
N GLY A 14 -0.12 10.25 6.03
CA GLY A 14 1.08 10.17 6.86
C GLY A 14 0.81 10.41 8.35
N TRP A 15 -0.39 10.11 8.83
CA TRP A 15 -0.72 10.02 10.24
C TRP A 15 -0.13 8.74 10.84
N HIS A 16 -0.31 8.47 12.09
CA HIS A 16 0.28 7.30 12.73
C HIS A 16 -0.46 6.01 12.34
N HIS A 17 0.26 4.92 12.07
CA HIS A 17 -0.28 3.63 11.63
C HIS A 17 -1.29 2.99 12.61
N LEU A 18 -1.22 3.31 13.90
CA LEU A 18 -2.14 2.76 14.92
C LEU A 18 -3.61 3.18 14.70
N PHE A 19 -3.87 4.27 14.00
CA PHE A 19 -5.24 4.73 13.70
C PHE A 19 -5.49 4.96 12.21
N GLY A 20 -4.75 4.22 11.37
CA GLY A 20 -4.99 4.21 9.93
C GLY A 20 -4.44 5.43 9.22
N GLY A 21 -3.18 5.76 9.39
CA GLY A 21 -2.56 6.91 8.74
C GLY A 21 -1.44 6.56 7.77
N ASP A 22 -1.36 5.31 7.36
CA ASP A 22 -0.25 4.77 6.57
C ASP A 22 -0.77 3.99 5.33
N GLU A 23 -1.96 4.39 4.88
CA GLU A 23 -2.67 3.74 3.79
C GLU A 23 -1.84 3.73 2.51
N GLY A 24 -1.86 2.60 1.82
CA GLY A 24 -1.08 2.36 0.61
C GLY A 24 0.41 2.11 0.85
N SER A 25 0.90 2.17 2.10
CA SER A 25 2.29 1.83 2.44
C SER A 25 2.55 0.32 2.43
N GLY A 26 3.84 -0.07 2.48
CA GLY A 26 4.21 -1.47 2.65
C GLY A 26 3.66 -2.09 3.93
N TYR A 27 3.59 -1.35 5.02
CA TYR A 27 2.95 -1.80 6.26
C TYR A 27 1.45 -2.05 6.06
N TRP A 28 0.75 -1.13 5.45
CA TRP A 28 -0.67 -1.29 5.15
C TRP A 28 -0.93 -2.50 4.26
N ILE A 29 -0.11 -2.71 3.21
CA ILE A 29 -0.19 -3.88 2.33
C ILE A 29 0.05 -5.17 3.12
N GLY A 30 1.04 -5.21 4.01
CA GLY A 30 1.28 -6.36 4.89
C GLY A 30 0.09 -6.65 5.81
N CYS A 31 -0.51 -5.61 6.39
CA CYS A 31 -1.75 -5.75 7.17
C CYS A 31 -2.91 -6.30 6.33
N GLN A 32 -3.07 -5.84 5.08
CA GLN A 32 -4.11 -6.38 4.18
C GLN A 32 -3.84 -7.85 3.83
N LEU A 33 -2.57 -8.24 3.60
CA LEU A 33 -2.21 -9.63 3.34
C LEU A 33 -2.63 -10.54 4.50
N ILE A 34 -2.30 -10.14 5.75
CA ILE A 34 -2.71 -10.87 6.96
C ILE A 34 -4.24 -10.93 7.05
N ARG A 35 -4.92 -9.82 6.79
CA ARG A 35 -6.38 -9.74 6.81
C ARG A 35 -7.03 -10.70 5.82
N HIS A 36 -6.60 -10.70 4.56
CA HIS A 36 -7.12 -11.62 3.53
C HIS A 36 -6.83 -13.08 3.90
N PHE A 37 -5.62 -13.38 4.37
CA PHE A 37 -5.29 -14.70 4.87
C PHE A 37 -6.26 -15.17 5.97
N THR A 38 -6.55 -14.33 6.97
CA THR A 38 -7.49 -14.69 8.05
C THR A 38 -8.93 -14.82 7.55
N MET A 39 -9.35 -13.99 6.58
CA MET A 39 -10.67 -14.10 5.97
C MET A 39 -10.83 -15.38 5.13
N GLN A 40 -9.76 -15.82 4.49
CA GLN A 40 -9.72 -17.11 3.80
C GLN A 40 -9.72 -18.29 4.79
N ALA A 41 -9.06 -18.12 5.96
CA ALA A 41 -9.03 -19.14 6.99
C ALA A 41 -10.41 -19.43 7.59
N ASP A 42 -11.20 -18.40 7.83
CA ASP A 42 -12.52 -18.53 8.46
C ASP A 42 -13.69 -18.57 7.46
N GLY A 43 -13.40 -18.62 6.15
CA GLY A 43 -14.41 -18.81 5.10
C GLY A 43 -15.16 -17.53 4.69
N ARG A 44 -14.75 -16.34 5.13
CA ARG A 44 -15.30 -15.07 4.65
C ARG A 44 -14.86 -14.71 3.24
N GLU A 45 -13.78 -15.32 2.77
CA GLU A 45 -13.27 -15.23 1.40
C GLU A 45 -12.93 -16.63 0.88
N GLU A 46 -13.00 -16.82 -0.44
CA GLU A 46 -12.51 -18.02 -1.08
C GLU A 46 -10.99 -18.11 -0.96
N LYS A 47 -10.49 -19.33 -0.70
CA LYS A 47 -9.05 -19.57 -0.63
C LYS A 47 -8.41 -19.40 -1.99
N THR A 48 -7.35 -18.61 -2.02
CA THR A 48 -6.46 -18.49 -3.17
C THR A 48 -5.11 -19.16 -2.83
N MET A 49 -4.15 -19.12 -3.76
CA MET A 49 -2.80 -19.64 -3.46
C MET A 49 -2.11 -18.91 -2.30
N MET A 50 -2.55 -17.69 -1.98
CA MET A 50 -2.10 -16.93 -0.80
C MET A 50 -2.21 -17.73 0.49
N PHE A 51 -3.28 -18.51 0.64
CA PHE A 51 -3.54 -19.26 1.87
C PHE A 51 -2.43 -20.27 2.17
N ASP A 52 -2.15 -21.15 1.22
CA ASP A 52 -1.13 -22.18 1.39
C ASP A 52 0.28 -21.58 1.40
N TYR A 53 0.53 -20.56 0.58
CA TYR A 53 1.80 -19.83 0.56
C TYR A 53 2.17 -19.26 1.94
N ILE A 54 1.21 -18.62 2.63
CA ILE A 54 1.46 -18.04 3.96
C ILE A 54 1.73 -19.12 5.00
N LEU A 55 0.95 -20.22 5.00
CA LEU A 55 1.19 -21.35 5.89
C LEU A 55 2.59 -21.91 5.71
N GLU A 56 2.99 -22.18 4.47
CA GLU A 56 4.27 -22.79 4.14
C GLU A 56 5.44 -21.84 4.45
N LYS A 57 5.38 -20.61 3.97
CA LYS A 57 6.47 -19.63 4.10
C LYS A 57 6.79 -19.29 5.55
N TYR A 58 5.77 -19.22 6.39
CA TYR A 58 5.96 -18.87 7.80
C TYR A 58 5.94 -20.07 8.74
N GLY A 59 5.87 -21.30 8.18
CA GLY A 59 5.92 -22.55 8.95
C GLY A 59 4.76 -22.67 9.93
N LEU A 60 3.56 -22.26 9.53
CA LEU A 60 2.37 -22.30 10.35
C LEU A 60 1.69 -23.66 10.21
N ALA A 61 1.50 -24.38 11.32
CA ALA A 61 0.81 -25.67 11.33
C ALA A 61 -0.71 -25.52 11.16
N CYS A 62 -1.25 -24.38 11.57
CA CYS A 62 -2.65 -24.00 11.37
C CYS A 62 -2.77 -22.48 11.19
N PRO A 63 -3.88 -21.96 10.62
CA PRO A 63 -4.04 -20.52 10.36
C PRO A 63 -3.97 -19.66 11.61
N GLU A 64 -4.42 -20.15 12.76
CA GLU A 64 -4.44 -19.44 14.02
C GLU A 64 -3.03 -19.08 14.53
N GLU A 65 -2.02 -19.83 14.10
CA GLU A 65 -0.62 -19.54 14.45
C GLU A 65 -0.10 -18.21 13.91
N ILE A 66 -0.81 -17.58 12.96
CA ILE A 66 -0.50 -16.22 12.53
C ILE A 66 -0.56 -15.23 13.71
N LEU A 67 -1.44 -15.47 14.68
CA LEU A 67 -1.52 -14.65 15.89
C LEU A 67 -0.25 -14.78 16.73
N ARG A 68 0.25 -16.03 16.91
CA ARG A 68 1.52 -16.27 17.60
C ARG A 68 2.66 -15.54 16.89
N LEU A 69 2.76 -15.70 15.59
CA LEU A 69 3.80 -15.07 14.78
C LEU A 69 3.77 -13.54 14.90
N VAL A 70 2.64 -12.92 14.64
CA VAL A 70 2.53 -11.45 14.54
C VAL A 70 2.53 -10.80 15.92
N ILE A 71 1.78 -11.35 16.88
CA ILE A 71 1.59 -10.71 18.21
C ILE A 71 2.73 -11.06 19.15
N ASN A 72 3.11 -12.35 19.25
CA ASN A 72 4.06 -12.80 20.27
C ASN A 72 5.50 -12.75 19.79
N GLU A 73 5.80 -13.21 18.54
CA GLU A 73 7.16 -13.26 18.03
C GLU A 73 7.60 -11.91 17.43
N TRP A 74 6.76 -11.33 16.60
CA TRP A 74 7.05 -10.03 16.00
C TRP A 74 6.66 -8.85 16.89
N LYS A 75 5.86 -9.07 17.93
CA LYS A 75 5.38 -8.03 18.85
C LYS A 75 4.74 -6.85 18.12
N GLY A 76 4.11 -7.12 16.98
CA GLY A 76 3.55 -6.08 16.12
C GLY A 76 4.58 -5.16 15.46
N GLU A 77 5.87 -5.57 15.38
CA GLU A 77 6.92 -4.75 14.77
C GLU A 77 6.54 -4.34 13.34
N ARG A 78 6.47 -3.03 13.13
CA ARG A 78 6.03 -2.42 11.87
C ARG A 78 6.81 -2.92 10.66
N ASP A 79 8.14 -3.03 10.78
CA ASP A 79 9.00 -3.40 9.66
C ASP A 79 8.83 -4.87 9.25
N LYS A 80 8.55 -5.75 10.19
CA LYS A 80 8.27 -7.17 9.90
C LYS A 80 6.94 -7.31 9.15
N ILE A 81 5.90 -6.61 9.61
CA ILE A 81 4.61 -6.58 8.91
C ILE A 81 4.77 -5.93 7.53
N ALA A 82 5.50 -4.81 7.43
CA ALA A 82 5.77 -4.15 6.16
C ALA A 82 6.52 -5.04 5.17
N SER A 83 7.39 -5.95 5.66
CA SER A 83 8.12 -6.88 4.79
C SER A 83 7.22 -7.85 4.05
N MET A 84 6.02 -8.16 4.60
CA MET A 84 5.02 -9.00 3.94
C MET A 84 4.44 -8.37 2.66
N SER A 85 4.67 -7.08 2.43
CA SER A 85 4.33 -6.46 1.14
C SER A 85 5.10 -7.07 -0.04
N LYS A 86 6.28 -7.65 0.22
CA LYS A 86 7.04 -8.39 -0.78
C LYS A 86 6.36 -9.72 -1.11
N ASP A 87 5.77 -10.36 -0.12
CA ASP A 87 5.02 -11.61 -0.29
C ASP A 87 3.75 -11.36 -1.11
N ALA A 88 3.04 -10.26 -0.79
CA ALA A 88 1.90 -9.83 -1.59
C ALA A 88 2.31 -9.57 -3.06
N TYR A 89 3.47 -8.96 -3.28
CA TYR A 89 3.98 -8.74 -4.62
C TYR A 89 4.31 -10.06 -5.33
N GLU A 90 5.03 -10.96 -4.68
CA GLU A 90 5.38 -12.28 -5.21
C GLU A 90 4.13 -13.09 -5.58
N LEU A 91 3.12 -13.10 -4.71
CA LEU A 91 1.83 -13.75 -4.98
C LEU A 91 1.10 -13.13 -6.18
N ALA A 92 1.07 -11.79 -6.28
CA ALA A 92 0.49 -11.11 -7.42
C ALA A 92 1.22 -11.46 -8.73
N GLU A 93 2.57 -11.58 -8.71
CA GLU A 93 3.37 -12.03 -9.85
C GLU A 93 3.02 -13.47 -10.28
N GLN A 94 2.66 -14.32 -9.32
CA GLN A 94 2.22 -15.70 -9.56
C GLN A 94 0.74 -15.78 -10.00
N GLY A 95 0.04 -14.66 -10.05
CA GLY A 95 -1.35 -14.58 -10.51
C GLY A 95 -2.41 -14.70 -9.42
N ASP A 96 -2.04 -14.56 -8.13
CA ASP A 96 -2.99 -14.53 -7.03
C ASP A 96 -3.88 -13.30 -7.12
N SER A 97 -5.19 -13.51 -7.27
CA SER A 97 -6.16 -12.43 -7.47
C SER A 97 -6.37 -11.58 -6.21
N ALA A 98 -6.30 -12.20 -5.03
CA ALA A 98 -6.44 -11.49 -3.76
C ALA A 98 -5.24 -10.58 -3.54
N ALA A 99 -4.02 -11.07 -3.79
CA ALA A 99 -2.81 -10.27 -3.69
C ALA A 99 -2.80 -9.09 -4.70
N ALA A 100 -3.18 -9.33 -5.95
CA ALA A 100 -3.33 -8.26 -6.93
C ALA A 100 -4.41 -7.23 -6.50
N GLY A 101 -5.50 -7.69 -5.89
CA GLY A 101 -6.56 -6.86 -5.32
C GLY A 101 -6.08 -5.94 -4.19
N ILE A 102 -5.11 -6.39 -3.39
CA ILE A 102 -4.48 -5.57 -2.34
C ILE A 102 -3.77 -4.36 -2.95
N PHE A 103 -3.01 -4.53 -4.04
CA PHE A 103 -2.34 -3.41 -4.72
C PHE A 103 -3.32 -2.43 -5.37
N LYS A 104 -4.41 -2.93 -5.95
CA LYS A 104 -5.49 -2.05 -6.46
C LYS A 104 -6.13 -1.25 -5.33
N SER A 105 -6.32 -1.86 -4.18
CA SER A 105 -6.84 -1.16 -3.00
C SER A 105 -5.84 -0.12 -2.48
N ALA A 106 -4.55 -0.44 -2.45
CA ALA A 106 -3.49 0.52 -2.13
C ALA A 106 -3.50 1.72 -3.09
N ALA A 107 -3.69 1.49 -4.40
CA ALA A 107 -3.81 2.56 -5.39
C ALA A 107 -4.97 3.51 -5.09
N ARG A 108 -6.13 2.99 -4.68
CA ARG A 108 -7.28 3.82 -4.26
C ARG A 108 -6.96 4.68 -3.05
N GLU A 109 -6.26 4.13 -2.06
CA GLU A 109 -5.85 4.90 -0.89
C GLU A 109 -4.83 5.99 -1.26
N LEU A 110 -3.85 5.67 -2.10
CA LEU A 110 -2.89 6.65 -2.62
C LEU A 110 -3.58 7.77 -3.41
N ALA A 111 -4.59 7.44 -4.21
CA ALA A 111 -5.39 8.44 -4.93
C ALA A 111 -6.11 9.40 -3.97
N LYS A 112 -6.65 8.89 -2.85
CA LYS A 112 -7.27 9.75 -1.82
C LYS A 112 -6.26 10.75 -1.23
N ILE A 113 -5.00 10.33 -1.04
CA ILE A 113 -3.93 11.21 -0.56
C ILE A 113 -3.66 12.32 -1.58
N VAL A 114 -3.53 11.98 -2.87
CA VAL A 114 -3.33 12.98 -3.94
C VAL A 114 -4.51 13.95 -3.99
N LYS A 115 -5.75 13.45 -3.97
CA LYS A 115 -6.97 14.27 -3.94
C LYS A 115 -7.02 15.18 -2.70
N GLY A 116 -6.58 14.67 -1.55
CA GLY A 116 -6.49 15.46 -0.32
C GLY A 116 -5.50 16.61 -0.42
N VAL A 117 -4.33 16.40 -0.98
CA VAL A 117 -3.35 17.47 -1.26
C VAL A 117 -3.93 18.47 -2.24
N TYR A 118 -4.48 17.98 -3.36
CA TYR A 118 -5.06 18.83 -4.40
C TYR A 118 -6.17 19.76 -3.89
N ARG A 119 -7.04 19.27 -3.00
CA ARG A 119 -8.15 20.06 -2.42
C ARG A 119 -7.69 21.10 -1.40
N ASN A 120 -6.59 20.83 -0.71
CA ASN A 120 -6.11 21.67 0.39
C ASN A 120 -5.10 22.74 -0.03
N GLY A 121 -4.58 22.67 -1.24
CA GLY A 121 -3.60 23.61 -1.77
C GLY A 121 -4.11 24.38 -2.99
N ASN A 122 -3.44 25.47 -3.30
CA ASN A 122 -3.71 26.32 -4.46
C ASN A 122 -2.65 26.02 -5.54
N PHE A 123 -2.91 25.01 -6.37
CA PHE A 123 -1.96 24.54 -7.37
C PHE A 123 -2.23 25.11 -8.77
N ASP A 124 -1.16 25.36 -9.51
CA ASP A 124 -1.27 25.53 -10.96
C ASP A 124 -1.56 24.18 -11.61
N ILE A 125 -2.37 24.16 -12.65
CA ILE A 125 -2.74 22.94 -13.37
C ILE A 125 -2.02 22.85 -14.72
N PRO A 126 -1.57 21.66 -15.11
CA PRO A 126 -1.68 20.38 -14.39
C PRO A 126 -0.71 20.28 -13.19
N VAL A 127 -1.16 19.61 -12.13
CA VAL A 127 -0.29 19.31 -10.97
C VAL A 127 0.65 18.18 -11.32
N TYR A 128 1.94 18.36 -11.08
CA TYR A 128 2.93 17.30 -11.27
C TYR A 128 3.03 16.46 -10.01
N VAL A 129 2.77 15.16 -10.16
CA VAL A 129 2.79 14.18 -9.08
C VAL A 129 3.97 13.23 -9.28
N SER A 130 4.90 13.22 -8.35
CA SER A 130 5.98 12.25 -8.30
C SER A 130 5.75 11.26 -7.16
N TYR A 131 6.38 10.10 -7.24
CA TYR A 131 6.21 9.02 -6.28
C TYR A 131 7.55 8.51 -5.77
N SER A 132 7.58 8.00 -4.53
CA SER A 132 8.78 7.42 -3.92
C SER A 132 8.39 6.29 -2.98
N GLY A 133 9.26 5.30 -2.87
CA GLY A 133 9.11 4.17 -1.95
C GLY A 133 8.97 2.82 -2.62
N GLY A 134 9.14 1.77 -1.80
CA GLY A 134 9.21 0.38 -2.27
C GLY A 134 7.91 -0.17 -2.89
N VAL A 135 6.76 0.39 -2.52
CA VAL A 135 5.45 -0.01 -3.05
C VAL A 135 5.34 0.22 -4.56
N PHE A 136 5.98 1.26 -5.07
CA PHE A 136 5.95 1.59 -6.50
C PHE A 136 6.76 0.62 -7.39
N LYS A 137 7.49 -0.35 -6.80
CA LYS A 137 7.99 -1.50 -7.55
C LYS A 137 6.86 -2.35 -8.14
N ALA A 138 5.68 -2.31 -7.50
CA ALA A 138 4.47 -2.96 -7.96
C ALA A 138 3.62 -2.07 -8.89
N MET A 139 4.22 -1.09 -9.57
CA MET A 139 3.51 -0.09 -10.39
C MET A 139 2.55 -0.71 -11.40
N LYS A 140 2.88 -1.87 -11.96
CA LYS A 140 2.00 -2.57 -12.93
C LYS A 140 0.61 -2.94 -12.35
N TYR A 141 0.50 -3.10 -11.02
CA TYR A 141 -0.78 -3.38 -10.34
C TYR A 141 -1.46 -2.13 -9.80
N ILE A 142 -0.71 -1.03 -9.71
CA ILE A 142 -1.14 0.24 -9.09
C ILE A 142 -1.60 1.24 -10.14
N LYS A 143 -0.88 1.34 -11.25
CA LYS A 143 -0.96 2.45 -12.21
C LYS A 143 -2.36 2.66 -12.77
N GLU A 144 -2.95 1.62 -13.35
CA GLU A 144 -4.26 1.72 -13.99
C GLU A 144 -5.34 2.22 -13.01
N THR A 145 -5.40 1.61 -11.82
CA THR A 145 -6.37 2.00 -10.79
C THR A 145 -6.11 3.42 -10.29
N LEU A 146 -4.83 3.79 -10.11
CA LEU A 146 -4.46 5.12 -9.64
C LEU A 146 -4.85 6.20 -10.67
N GLU A 147 -4.56 5.98 -11.95
CA GLU A 147 -4.95 6.88 -13.04
C GLU A 147 -6.47 6.98 -13.18
N GLU A 148 -7.18 5.88 -13.04
CA GLU A 148 -8.65 5.85 -13.06
C GLU A 148 -9.25 6.67 -11.92
N GLU A 149 -8.77 6.47 -10.71
CA GLU A 149 -9.24 7.19 -9.52
C GLU A 149 -8.93 8.69 -9.58
N LEU A 150 -7.91 9.11 -10.33
CA LEU A 150 -7.48 10.50 -10.45
C LEU A 150 -7.99 11.21 -11.72
N ARG A 151 -8.92 10.62 -12.46
CA ARG A 151 -9.47 11.23 -13.70
C ARG A 151 -10.08 12.62 -13.49
N ASP A 152 -10.57 12.90 -12.29
CA ASP A 152 -11.15 14.19 -11.88
C ASP A 152 -10.11 15.21 -11.38
N VAL A 153 -8.84 14.82 -11.32
CA VAL A 153 -7.71 15.66 -10.91
C VAL A 153 -6.85 15.96 -12.12
N SER A 154 -6.66 17.24 -12.44
CA SER A 154 -5.72 17.62 -13.49
C SER A 154 -4.29 17.45 -13.01
N CYS A 155 -3.78 16.21 -13.13
CA CYS A 155 -2.43 15.86 -12.70
C CYS A 155 -1.66 15.09 -13.78
N VAL A 156 -0.34 15.17 -13.71
CA VAL A 156 0.60 14.42 -14.57
C VAL A 156 1.58 13.69 -13.68
N PHE A 157 1.67 12.37 -13.84
CA PHE A 157 2.66 11.57 -13.14
C PHE A 157 4.03 11.75 -13.77
N THR A 158 5.03 12.02 -12.92
CA THR A 158 6.42 12.17 -13.32
C THR A 158 7.29 11.17 -12.57
N GLU A 159 8.29 10.63 -13.26
CA GLU A 159 9.32 9.81 -12.61
C GLU A 159 10.05 10.63 -11.53
N PRO A 160 10.44 10.00 -10.41
CA PRO A 160 11.19 10.70 -9.38
C PRO A 160 12.56 11.15 -9.92
N CYS A 161 12.82 12.45 -9.79
CA CYS A 161 14.06 13.06 -10.26
C CYS A 161 15.25 12.81 -9.32
N LEU A 162 14.99 12.47 -8.05
CA LEU A 162 15.99 12.28 -7.00
C LEU A 162 15.78 10.94 -6.30
N LEU A 163 16.86 10.36 -5.80
CA LEU A 163 16.79 9.20 -4.92
C LEU A 163 16.05 9.60 -3.62
N PRO A 164 15.28 8.67 -3.00
CA PRO A 164 14.51 8.95 -1.77
C PRO A 164 15.32 9.56 -0.63
N SER A 165 16.63 9.25 -0.56
CA SER A 165 17.56 9.77 0.44
C SER A 165 18.05 11.20 0.19
N ALA A 166 17.76 11.77 -0.98
CA ALA A 166 18.22 13.11 -1.35
C ALA A 166 17.13 14.18 -1.23
N GLY A 167 15.90 13.79 -0.91
CA GLY A 167 14.73 14.67 -0.81
C GLY A 167 14.12 14.74 0.60
N GLY A 168 14.83 14.28 1.61
CA GLY A 168 14.42 14.31 3.02
C GLY A 168 14.95 15.53 3.76
#